data_6d1ed01fb62a513502333bfd67567cbf
#
_entry.id   6d1ed01fb62a513502333bfd67567cbf
#
_cell.length_a   1.000
_cell.length_b   1.000
_cell.length_c   1.000
_cell.angle_alpha   90.00
_cell.angle_beta   90.00
_cell.angle_gamma   90.00
#
_symmetry.space_group_name_H-M   'P 1'
#
loop_
_entity.id
_entity.type
_entity.pdbx_description
1 polymer ?
#
loop_
_entity_poly.entity_id
_entity_poly.type
_entity_poly.pdbx_seq_one_letter_code
_entity_poly.pdbx_strand_id
1 'polypeptide(L)'
;MNITTTRENQAVRLVLQGEIDELAAEELKKRFRDIAISTPQRVEVDFAGVSHIGSAGIGKLLVFYKDLAIHGTSMSLNRVPAPIFHLFREMKLDSIFTITEGS
;
A
#
# COMPACT_ATOMS: atom_id res chain seq x y z
N MET A 1 -2.33 2.90 -14.30
CA MET A 1 -2.12 3.36 -12.92
C MET A 1 -0.83 4.16 -12.83
N ASN A 2 -0.84 5.21 -12.02
CA ASN A 2 0.37 5.98 -11.74
C ASN A 2 0.86 5.68 -10.33
N ILE A 3 2.17 5.46 -10.22
CA ILE A 3 2.83 5.23 -8.94
C ILE A 3 3.94 6.26 -8.80
N THR A 4 3.86 7.09 -7.77
CA THR A 4 4.89 8.06 -7.46
C THR A 4 5.55 7.68 -6.14
N THR A 5 6.87 7.61 -6.13
CA THR A 5 7.63 7.26 -4.94
C THR A 5 8.47 8.46 -4.52
N THR A 6 8.32 8.85 -3.26
CA THR A 6 9.19 9.88 -2.66
C THR A 6 9.88 9.28 -1.45
N ARG A 7 11.15 9.66 -1.27
CA ARG A 7 11.95 9.19 -0.14
C ARG A 7 12.44 10.41 0.64
N GLU A 8 12.24 10.35 1.94
CA GLU A 8 12.68 11.42 2.83
C GLU A 8 13.17 10.80 4.13
N ASN A 9 14.44 11.03 4.44
CA ASN A 9 15.10 10.37 5.56
C ASN A 9 14.98 8.85 5.39
N GLN A 10 14.35 8.17 6.35
CA GLN A 10 14.18 6.72 6.29
C GLN A 10 12.72 6.34 6.04
N ALA A 11 11.94 7.26 5.51
CA ALA A 11 10.55 7.02 5.16
C ALA A 11 10.40 6.99 3.64
N VAL A 12 9.53 6.09 3.17
CA VAL A 12 9.14 6.02 1.76
C VAL A 12 7.65 6.29 1.68
N ARG A 13 7.27 7.18 0.79
CA ARG A 13 5.87 7.46 0.52
C ARG A 13 5.55 7.06 -0.91
N LEU A 14 4.51 6.23 -1.05
CA LEU A 14 3.97 5.83 -2.33
C LEU A 14 2.63 6.52 -2.54
N VAL A 15 2.48 7.20 -3.66
CA VAL A 15 1.19 7.79 -4.05
C VAL A 15 0.67 6.99 -5.23
N LEU A 16 -0.50 6.37 -5.04
CA LEU A 16 -1.13 5.53 -6.05
C LEU A 16 -2.32 6.27 -6.66
N GLN A 17 -2.45 6.22 -7.98
CA GLN A 17 -3.57 6.84 -8.67
C GLN A 17 -4.10 5.91 -9.75
N GLY A 18 -5.39 5.72 -9.77
CA GLY A 18 -6.07 4.90 -10.77
C GLY A 18 -6.63 3.62 -10.20
N GLU A 19 -6.92 2.68 -11.08
CA GLU A 19 -7.49 1.39 -10.72
C GLU A 19 -6.37 0.37 -10.51
N ILE A 20 -6.46 -0.38 -9.41
CA ILE A 20 -5.49 -1.45 -9.13
C ILE A 20 -6.09 -2.78 -9.56
N ASP A 21 -5.99 -3.06 -10.86
CA ASP A 21 -6.37 -4.33 -11.47
C ASP A 21 -5.18 -5.32 -11.44
N GLU A 22 -5.28 -6.43 -12.17
CA GLU A 22 -4.22 -7.43 -12.20
C GLU A 22 -2.91 -6.89 -12.77
N LEU A 23 -2.97 -6.09 -13.83
CA LEU A 23 -1.77 -5.51 -14.42
C LEU A 23 -1.11 -4.52 -13.48
N ALA A 24 -1.92 -3.67 -12.86
CA ALA A 24 -1.43 -2.71 -11.88
C ALA A 24 -0.82 -3.42 -10.68
N ALA A 25 -1.42 -4.53 -10.25
CA ALA A 25 -0.90 -5.32 -9.13
C ALA A 25 0.51 -5.86 -9.44
N GLU A 26 0.75 -6.30 -10.67
CA GLU A 26 2.09 -6.76 -11.08
C GLU A 26 3.10 -5.61 -11.07
N GLU A 27 2.70 -4.43 -11.49
CA GLU A 27 3.55 -3.24 -11.44
C GLU A 27 3.87 -2.86 -10.00
N LEU A 28 2.86 -2.89 -9.12
CA LEU A 28 3.04 -2.64 -7.69
C LEU A 28 4.01 -3.64 -7.06
N LYS A 29 3.89 -4.91 -7.42
CA LYS A 29 4.79 -5.94 -6.91
C LYS A 29 6.25 -5.59 -7.12
N LYS A 30 6.59 -5.10 -8.29
CA LYS A 30 7.97 -4.70 -8.60
C LYS A 30 8.42 -3.52 -7.75
N ARG A 31 7.55 -2.50 -7.59
CA ARG A 31 7.86 -1.34 -6.77
C ARG A 31 7.99 -1.71 -5.30
N PHE A 32 7.10 -2.55 -4.81
CA PHE A 32 7.13 -3.02 -3.43
C PHE A 32 8.42 -3.77 -3.13
N ARG A 33 8.84 -4.63 -4.05
CA ARG A 33 10.07 -5.41 -3.88
C ARG A 33 11.28 -4.49 -3.76
N ASP A 34 11.38 -3.49 -4.63
CA ASP A 34 12.50 -2.54 -4.60
C ASP A 34 12.53 -1.76 -3.29
N ILE A 35 11.37 -1.37 -2.78
CA ILE A 35 11.27 -0.64 -1.53
C ILE A 35 11.67 -1.54 -0.35
N ALA A 36 11.18 -2.76 -0.31
CA ALA A 36 11.50 -3.70 0.77
C ALA A 36 13.00 -3.98 0.85
N ILE A 37 13.66 -4.11 -0.29
CA ILE A 37 15.12 -4.33 -0.34
C ILE A 37 15.87 -3.16 0.27
N SER A 38 15.38 -1.93 0.15
CA SER A 38 16.04 -0.75 0.70
C SER A 38 15.88 -0.61 2.22
N THR A 39 15.07 -1.45 2.84
CA THR A 39 14.83 -1.50 4.30
C THR A 39 14.58 -0.15 4.95
N PRO A 40 13.57 0.62 4.51
CA PRO A 40 13.24 1.88 5.17
C PRO A 40 12.67 1.62 6.57
N GLN A 41 12.60 2.67 7.41
CA GLN A 41 11.98 2.54 8.72
C GLN A 41 10.47 2.48 8.64
N ARG A 42 9.87 3.24 7.71
CA ARG A 42 8.43 3.22 7.51
C ARG A 42 8.06 3.45 6.06
N VAL A 43 6.92 2.90 5.68
CA VAL A 43 6.33 3.08 4.35
C VAL A 43 4.91 3.58 4.53
N GLU A 44 4.57 4.66 3.83
CA GLU A 44 3.24 5.20 3.78
C GLU A 44 2.70 5.07 2.36
N VAL A 45 1.53 4.47 2.21
CA VAL A 45 0.89 4.31 0.91
C VAL A 45 -0.36 5.19 0.86
N ASP A 46 -0.37 6.15 -0.04
CA ASP A 46 -1.46 7.10 -0.20
C ASP A 46 -2.45 6.58 -1.22
N PHE A 47 -3.68 6.36 -0.78
CA PHE A 47 -4.76 5.79 -1.60
C PHE A 47 -5.76 6.84 -2.11
N ALA A 48 -5.54 8.12 -1.85
CA ALA A 48 -6.53 9.14 -2.19
C ALA A 48 -6.97 9.12 -3.66
N GLY A 49 -6.07 8.77 -4.56
CA GLY A 49 -6.35 8.69 -6.00
C GLY A 49 -6.74 7.32 -6.51
N VAL A 50 -6.91 6.33 -5.63
CA VAL A 50 -7.27 4.96 -6.05
C VAL A 50 -8.78 4.86 -6.21
N SER A 51 -9.23 4.47 -7.40
CA SER A 51 -10.66 4.35 -7.71
C SER A 51 -11.22 2.95 -7.40
N HIS A 52 -10.40 1.92 -7.49
CA HIS A 52 -10.81 0.55 -7.28
C HIS A 52 -9.59 -0.32 -7.02
N ILE A 53 -9.78 -1.37 -6.23
CA ILE A 53 -8.73 -2.37 -6.01
C ILE A 53 -9.33 -3.76 -6.08
N GLY A 54 -8.72 -4.62 -6.89
CA GLY A 54 -9.12 -6.02 -7.00
C GLY A 54 -8.34 -6.90 -6.02
N SER A 55 -8.72 -8.19 -5.99
CA SER A 55 -8.11 -9.16 -5.08
C SER A 55 -6.61 -9.33 -5.31
N ALA A 56 -6.15 -9.21 -6.56
CA ALA A 56 -4.72 -9.30 -6.85
C ALA A 56 -3.94 -8.17 -6.19
N GLY A 57 -4.49 -6.95 -6.20
CA GLY A 57 -3.86 -5.80 -5.53
C GLY A 57 -3.82 -5.96 -4.02
N ILE A 58 -4.90 -6.46 -3.45
CA ILE A 58 -4.97 -6.73 -2.00
C ILE A 58 -3.91 -7.77 -1.62
N GLY A 59 -3.79 -8.83 -2.43
CA GLY A 59 -2.77 -9.84 -2.22
C GLY A 59 -1.35 -9.27 -2.21
N LYS A 60 -1.06 -8.36 -3.14
CA LYS A 60 0.26 -7.72 -3.19
C LYS A 60 0.52 -6.83 -1.98
N LEU A 61 -0.50 -6.14 -1.47
CA LEU A 61 -0.36 -5.36 -0.24
C LEU A 61 0.00 -6.25 0.95
N LEU A 62 -0.64 -7.41 1.05
CA LEU A 62 -0.36 -8.35 2.15
C LEU A 62 1.06 -8.90 2.07
N VAL A 63 1.51 -9.28 0.89
CA VAL A 63 2.88 -9.76 0.69
C VAL A 63 3.88 -8.66 1.02
N PHE A 64 3.62 -7.44 0.58
CA PHE A 64 4.47 -6.29 0.86
C PHE A 64 4.58 -6.05 2.37
N TYR A 65 3.44 -6.04 3.06
CA TYR A 65 3.43 -5.89 4.51
C TYR A 65 4.30 -6.95 5.18
N LYS A 66 4.16 -8.20 4.76
CA LYS A 66 4.92 -9.31 5.32
C LYS A 66 6.42 -9.13 5.10
N ASP A 67 6.82 -8.74 3.89
CA ASP A 67 8.23 -8.49 3.57
C ASP A 67 8.81 -7.36 4.40
N LEU A 68 8.03 -6.28 4.59
CA LEU A 68 8.45 -5.16 5.41
C LEU A 68 8.57 -5.55 6.89
N ALA A 69 7.63 -6.34 7.38
CA ALA A 69 7.60 -6.75 8.79
C ALA A 69 8.84 -7.57 9.17
N ILE A 70 9.34 -8.38 8.25
CA ILE A 70 10.58 -9.16 8.47
C ILE A 70 11.76 -8.24 8.80
N HIS A 71 11.77 -7.04 8.24
CA HIS A 71 12.85 -6.06 8.44
C HIS A 71 12.50 -5.01 9.51
N GLY A 72 11.39 -5.17 10.20
CA GLY A 72 10.96 -4.20 11.21
C GLY A 72 10.41 -2.88 10.64
N THR A 73 10.10 -2.83 9.36
CA THR A 73 9.55 -1.65 8.72
C THR A 73 8.05 -1.58 8.98
N SER A 74 7.56 -0.42 9.44
CA SER A 74 6.13 -0.20 9.61
C SER A 74 5.49 0.24 8.30
N MET A 75 4.20 -0.10 8.13
CA MET A 75 3.45 0.26 6.93
C MET A 75 2.10 0.84 7.31
N SER A 76 1.70 1.91 6.63
CA SER A 76 0.37 2.49 6.79
C SER A 76 -0.24 2.78 5.43
N LEU A 77 -1.57 2.64 5.34
CA LEU A 77 -2.36 3.04 4.19
C LEU A 77 -3.12 4.30 4.57
N ASN A 78 -2.87 5.39 3.86
CA ASN A 78 -3.39 6.70 4.22
C ASN A 78 -4.41 7.20 3.20
N ARG A 79 -5.35 8.00 3.66
CA ARG A 79 -6.37 8.66 2.83
C ARG A 79 -7.13 7.66 1.95
N VAL A 80 -7.50 6.51 2.54
CA VAL A 80 -8.19 5.46 1.81
C VAL A 80 -9.64 5.89 1.56
N PRO A 81 -10.11 5.89 0.29
CA PRO A 81 -11.50 6.26 0.00
C PRO A 81 -12.49 5.35 0.72
N ALA A 82 -13.63 5.91 1.12
CA ALA A 82 -14.60 5.21 1.97
C ALA A 82 -14.98 3.80 1.47
N PRO A 83 -15.30 3.59 0.19
CA PRO A 83 -15.66 2.23 -0.26
C PRO A 83 -14.54 1.22 -0.08
N ILE A 84 -13.29 1.63 -0.33
CA ILE A 84 -12.12 0.76 -0.17
C ILE A 84 -11.82 0.58 1.32
N PHE A 85 -11.96 1.64 2.10
CA PHE A 85 -11.77 1.56 3.54
C PHE A 85 -12.72 0.55 4.18
N HIS A 86 -14.01 0.59 3.81
CA HIS A 86 -14.99 -0.36 4.32
C HIS A 86 -14.68 -1.78 3.89
N LEU A 87 -14.23 -1.98 2.65
CA LEU A 87 -13.81 -3.30 2.18
C LEU A 87 -12.66 -3.83 3.03
N PHE A 88 -11.66 -3.01 3.28
CA PHE A 88 -10.49 -3.42 4.08
C PHE A 88 -10.90 -3.75 5.51
N ARG A 89 -11.84 -3.01 6.10
CA ARG A 89 -12.34 -3.31 7.44
C ARG A 89 -13.10 -4.64 7.48
N GLU A 90 -13.91 -4.90 6.46
CA GLU A 90 -14.63 -6.18 6.36
C GLU A 90 -13.67 -7.35 6.27
N MET A 91 -12.53 -7.16 5.62
CA MET A 91 -11.48 -8.16 5.53
C MET A 91 -10.57 -8.18 6.76
N LYS A 92 -10.82 -7.31 7.73
CA LYS A 92 -10.03 -7.18 8.98
C LYS A 92 -8.56 -6.83 8.74
N LEU A 93 -8.28 -6.14 7.65
CA LEU A 93 -6.92 -5.70 7.34
C LEU A 93 -6.43 -4.60 8.29
N ASP A 94 -7.36 -3.86 8.91
CA ASP A 94 -7.04 -2.86 9.91
C ASP A 94 -6.46 -3.45 11.21
N SER A 95 -6.56 -4.77 11.38
CA SER A 95 -5.89 -5.46 12.49
C SER A 95 -4.46 -5.88 12.13
N ILE A 96 -4.08 -5.77 10.87
CA ILE A 96 -2.76 -6.20 10.38
C ILE A 96 -1.85 -4.99 10.22
N PHE A 97 -2.33 -3.93 9.57
CA PHE A 97 -1.56 -2.69 9.41
C PHE A 97 -2.47 -1.48 9.57
N THR A 98 -1.86 -0.32 9.79
CA THR A 98 -2.60 0.91 10.03
C THR A 98 -3.28 1.39 8.75
N ILE A 99 -4.60 1.62 8.83
CA ILE A 99 -5.39 2.13 7.70
C ILE A 99 -6.15 3.36 8.18
N THR A 100 -6.01 4.47 7.45
CA THR A 100 -6.70 5.72 7.77
C THR A 100 -7.61 6.09 6.62
N GLU A 101 -8.87 6.37 6.92
CA GLU A 101 -9.85 6.78 5.92
C GLU A 101 -9.58 8.23 5.49
N GLY A 102 -9.65 8.48 4.17
CA GLY A 102 -9.57 9.81 3.62
C GLY A 102 -10.93 10.50 3.66
N SER A 103 -10.91 11.81 3.74
CA SER A 103 -12.12 12.63 3.68
C SER A 103 -12.41 13.07 2.25
#